data_c2773e91b9577a5c72aa44a8b457b805
#
_entry.id   c2773e91b9577a5c72aa44a8b457b805
#
_cell.length_a   1.000
_cell.length_b   1.000
_cell.length_c   1.000
_cell.angle_alpha   90.00
_cell.angle_beta   90.00
_cell.angle_gamma   90.00
#
_symmetry.space_group_name_H-M   'P 1'
#
loop_
_entity.id
_entity.type
_entity.pdbx_description
1 polymer ?
#
loop_
_entity_poly.entity_id
_entity_poly.type
_entity_poly.pdbx_seq_one_letter_code
_entity_poly.pdbx_strand_id
1 'polypeptide(L)'
;MIKYIFLLFFSIFLLSGCGDKLSTSSTDDSANITKALLTGTWTAKCSDNTTASTSSKTVLMFYASGDNLNLNATTTNYSDESCVSDNQSSVFTKKLNTLDLGSPTTTSQNQIINEFKAAVTDITLEPKTTSVSTSLNLSSFCGLTGWGSGTETSVAGLTCGSITYNAVNDTHSDIIQINSEKTFIRLGNITNAASTGYPKTLYTQEYYK
;
A
#
# COMPACT_ATOMS: atom_id res chain seq x y z
N MET A 1 20.43 -8.19 -24.92
CA MET A 1 18.99 -8.01 -24.78
C MET A 1 18.46 -8.18 -23.33
N ILE A 2 19.32 -8.38 -22.32
CA ILE A 2 18.93 -8.65 -20.92
C ILE A 2 18.89 -7.37 -20.06
N LYS A 3 19.44 -6.25 -20.52
CA LYS A 3 19.55 -4.99 -19.77
C LYS A 3 18.24 -4.19 -19.56
N TYR A 4 17.17 -4.51 -20.28
CA TYR A 4 15.93 -3.73 -20.24
C TYR A 4 14.83 -4.29 -19.34
N ILE A 5 14.95 -5.52 -18.87
CA ILE A 5 13.93 -6.15 -18.00
C ILE A 5 13.98 -5.60 -16.56
N PHE A 6 15.14 -5.08 -16.16
CA PHE A 6 15.36 -4.64 -14.75
C PHE A 6 14.75 -3.28 -14.41
N LEU A 7 14.46 -2.45 -15.42
CA LEU A 7 13.86 -1.11 -15.22
C LEU A 7 12.34 -1.16 -14.99
N LEU A 8 11.70 -2.28 -15.30
CA LEU A 8 10.24 -2.43 -15.26
C LEU A 8 9.66 -2.60 -13.85
N PHE A 9 10.44 -3.07 -12.88
CA PHE A 9 9.94 -3.30 -11.51
C PHE A 9 9.99 -2.08 -10.60
N PHE A 10 10.64 -1.01 -11.04
CA PHE A 10 10.95 0.14 -10.16
C PHE A 10 10.03 1.35 -10.38
N SER A 11 9.17 1.33 -11.41
CA SER A 11 8.31 2.47 -11.77
C SER A 11 6.99 2.56 -10.98
N ILE A 12 6.76 1.70 -9.99
CA ILE A 12 5.45 1.58 -9.31
C ILE A 12 5.18 2.74 -8.34
N PHE A 13 6.13 3.64 -8.09
CA PHE A 13 5.94 4.72 -7.11
C PHE A 13 6.06 6.16 -7.62
N LEU A 14 6.18 6.36 -8.94
CA LEU A 14 6.14 7.71 -9.52
C LEU A 14 4.94 7.85 -10.45
N LEU A 15 3.74 7.87 -9.89
CA LEU A 15 2.56 8.36 -10.60
C LEU A 15 2.60 9.88 -10.66
N SER A 16 3.16 10.42 -11.75
CA SER A 16 2.84 11.76 -12.20
C SER A 16 1.40 11.75 -12.71
N GLY A 17 0.49 12.23 -11.87
CA GLY A 17 -0.92 12.34 -12.20
C GLY A 17 -1.15 13.28 -13.37
N CYS A 18 -1.81 12.77 -14.40
CA CYS A 18 -2.47 13.59 -15.41
C CYS A 18 -3.74 14.17 -14.79
N GLY A 19 -3.88 15.50 -14.85
CA GLY A 19 -4.92 16.20 -14.13
C GLY A 19 -6.31 15.95 -14.69
N ASP A 20 -7.18 15.46 -13.84
CA ASP A 20 -8.61 15.66 -13.98
C ASP A 20 -9.05 16.83 -13.10
N LYS A 21 -9.85 17.71 -13.70
CA LYS A 21 -10.37 18.92 -13.07
C LYS A 21 -11.00 18.57 -11.73
N LEU A 22 -10.40 19.11 -10.68
CA LEU A 22 -11.00 19.13 -9.34
C LEU A 22 -12.35 19.85 -9.43
N SER A 23 -13.41 19.08 -9.28
CA SER A 23 -14.72 19.60 -8.94
C SER A 23 -14.62 20.24 -7.56
N THR A 24 -14.93 21.51 -7.49
CA THR A 24 -14.89 22.35 -6.30
C THR A 24 -15.76 21.83 -5.18
N SER A 25 -15.17 21.82 -3.98
CA SER A 25 -15.82 22.12 -2.71
C SER A 25 -17.02 21.26 -2.32
N SER A 26 -16.76 20.12 -1.72
CA SER A 26 -17.53 19.74 -0.54
C SER A 26 -16.59 19.91 0.67
N THR A 27 -17.05 20.64 1.68
CA THR A 27 -16.53 20.53 3.04
C THR A 27 -16.67 19.06 3.41
N ASP A 28 -15.61 18.27 3.24
CA ASP A 28 -15.57 16.89 3.68
C ASP A 28 -15.65 16.91 5.21
N ASP A 29 -16.87 16.84 5.74
CA ASP A 29 -17.12 16.48 7.11
C ASP A 29 -16.62 15.06 7.29
N SER A 30 -15.32 14.90 7.53
CA SER A 30 -14.75 13.58 7.79
C SER A 30 -15.36 13.07 9.09
N ALA A 31 -15.96 11.91 9.01
CA ALA A 31 -16.52 11.24 10.16
C ALA A 31 -15.41 10.88 11.16
N ASN A 32 -15.72 10.96 12.46
CA ASN A 32 -14.81 10.46 13.50
C ASN A 32 -14.55 8.96 13.26
N ILE A 33 -13.30 8.60 13.02
CA ILE A 33 -12.93 7.23 12.68
C ILE A 33 -12.91 6.38 13.93
N THR A 34 -13.66 5.27 13.91
CA THR A 34 -13.68 4.27 14.99
C THR A 34 -13.15 2.93 14.46
N LYS A 35 -12.67 2.08 15.38
CA LYS A 35 -12.23 0.71 15.02
C LYS A 35 -13.35 -0.08 14.32
N ALA A 36 -14.59 0.02 14.80
CA ALA A 36 -15.74 -0.66 14.21
C ALA A 36 -16.03 -0.19 12.77
N LEU A 37 -15.84 1.11 12.51
CA LEU A 37 -16.05 1.68 11.18
C LEU A 37 -15.01 1.18 10.17
N LEU A 38 -13.76 1.07 10.59
CA LEU A 38 -12.69 0.55 9.74
C LEU A 38 -12.80 -0.95 9.49
N THR A 39 -13.24 -1.74 10.46
CA THR A 39 -13.29 -3.20 10.35
C THR A 39 -14.00 -3.65 9.08
N GLY A 40 -13.34 -4.53 8.33
CA GLY A 40 -13.79 -5.06 7.04
C GLY A 40 -12.73 -4.92 5.95
N THR A 41 -13.16 -5.19 4.73
CA THR A 41 -12.29 -5.16 3.54
C THR A 41 -12.57 -3.90 2.72
N TRP A 42 -11.50 -3.18 2.41
CA TRP A 42 -11.50 -1.97 1.61
C TRP A 42 -10.64 -2.21 0.38
N THR A 43 -11.18 -1.97 -0.80
CA THR A 43 -10.54 -2.34 -2.06
C THR A 43 -10.31 -1.11 -2.94
N ALA A 44 -9.09 -0.91 -3.40
CA ALA A 44 -8.78 0.08 -4.41
C ALA A 44 -9.29 -0.35 -5.80
N LYS A 45 -9.57 0.63 -6.66
CA LYS A 45 -9.73 0.37 -8.09
C LYS A 45 -8.42 -0.15 -8.67
N CYS A 46 -8.51 -0.89 -9.77
CA CYS A 46 -7.33 -1.25 -10.56
C CYS A 46 -6.59 0.02 -10.99
N SER A 47 -5.30 0.07 -10.70
CA SER A 47 -4.41 1.13 -11.17
C SER A 47 -3.58 0.57 -12.31
N ASP A 48 -3.77 1.10 -13.50
CA ASP A 48 -3.04 0.73 -14.71
C ASP A 48 -1.77 1.55 -14.87
N ASN A 49 -0.76 0.92 -15.45
CA ASN A 49 0.45 1.55 -15.95
C ASN A 49 0.58 1.24 -17.45
N THR A 50 -0.04 2.09 -18.26
CA THR A 50 -0.10 1.91 -19.71
C THR A 50 1.28 1.92 -20.37
N THR A 51 2.27 2.61 -19.77
CA THR A 51 3.64 2.63 -20.30
C THR A 51 4.34 1.29 -20.12
N ALA A 52 4.05 0.58 -19.02
CA ALA A 52 4.65 -0.71 -18.70
C ALA A 52 3.74 -1.90 -19.06
N SER A 53 2.52 -1.66 -19.53
CA SER A 53 1.48 -2.67 -19.76
C SER A 53 1.26 -3.57 -18.52
N THR A 54 1.23 -2.95 -17.37
CA THR A 54 1.04 -3.62 -16.07
C THR A 54 -0.04 -2.91 -15.27
N SER A 55 -0.57 -3.59 -14.28
CA SER A 55 -1.51 -2.97 -13.35
C SER A 55 -1.29 -3.45 -11.91
N SER A 56 -1.93 -2.79 -10.98
CA SER A 56 -1.92 -3.20 -9.58
C SER A 56 -3.26 -2.93 -8.90
N LYS A 57 -3.56 -3.74 -7.89
CA LYS A 57 -4.74 -3.58 -7.06
C LYS A 57 -4.38 -3.81 -5.60
N THR A 58 -4.78 -2.88 -4.74
CA THR A 58 -4.53 -3.00 -3.29
C THR A 58 -5.83 -3.29 -2.56
N VAL A 59 -5.76 -4.22 -1.63
CA VAL A 59 -6.82 -4.57 -0.69
C VAL A 59 -6.32 -4.35 0.73
N LEU A 60 -7.08 -3.61 1.53
CA LEU A 60 -6.85 -3.37 2.93
C LEU A 60 -7.89 -4.17 3.73
N MET A 61 -7.43 -5.07 4.58
CA MET A 61 -8.31 -5.84 5.46
C MET A 61 -8.03 -5.43 6.91
N PHE A 62 -8.96 -4.67 7.49
CA PHE A 62 -8.95 -4.36 8.91
C PHE A 62 -9.75 -5.40 9.68
N TYR A 63 -9.15 -5.98 10.70
CA TYR A 63 -9.79 -7.02 11.52
C TYR A 63 -9.46 -6.85 13.00
N ALA A 64 -10.44 -7.19 13.84
CA ALA A 64 -10.25 -7.17 15.28
C ALA A 64 -9.56 -8.45 15.76
N SER A 65 -8.65 -8.29 16.74
CA SER A 65 -8.05 -9.39 17.50
C SER A 65 -8.03 -9.00 18.98
N GLY A 66 -8.99 -9.48 19.74
CA GLY A 66 -9.30 -8.94 21.06
C GLY A 66 -9.69 -7.46 20.94
N ASP A 67 -9.09 -6.62 21.78
CA ASP A 67 -9.32 -5.17 21.79
C ASP A 67 -8.51 -4.42 20.72
N ASN A 68 -7.64 -5.12 19.98
CA ASN A 68 -6.78 -4.51 18.99
C ASN A 68 -7.42 -4.53 17.59
N LEU A 69 -7.16 -3.48 16.83
CA LEU A 69 -7.41 -3.44 15.39
C LEU A 69 -6.10 -3.74 14.67
N ASN A 70 -6.15 -4.62 13.69
CA ASN A 70 -5.01 -5.00 12.86
C ASN A 70 -5.31 -4.70 11.39
N LEU A 71 -4.25 -4.59 10.57
CA LEU A 71 -4.36 -4.34 9.13
C LEU A 71 -3.46 -5.29 8.35
N ASN A 72 -4.04 -5.96 7.37
CA ASN A 72 -3.31 -6.57 6.26
C ASN A 72 -3.52 -5.71 5.01
N ALA A 73 -2.45 -5.16 4.47
CA ALA A 73 -2.46 -4.43 3.21
C ALA A 73 -1.80 -5.32 2.14
N THR A 74 -2.59 -5.77 1.18
CA THR A 74 -2.14 -6.67 0.11
C THR A 74 -2.22 -5.97 -1.23
N THR A 75 -1.08 -5.82 -1.91
CA THR A 75 -1.00 -5.29 -3.27
C THR A 75 -0.67 -6.43 -4.23
N THR A 76 -1.57 -6.71 -5.16
CA THR A 76 -1.36 -7.65 -6.24
C THR A 76 -0.95 -6.89 -7.49
N ASN A 77 0.18 -7.28 -8.08
CA ASN A 77 0.65 -6.77 -9.35
C ASN A 77 0.28 -7.75 -10.46
N TYR A 78 -0.02 -7.21 -11.64
CA TYR A 78 -0.47 -7.97 -12.81
C TYR A 78 0.43 -7.65 -14.01
N SER A 79 0.55 -8.60 -14.90
CA SER A 79 1.26 -8.46 -16.20
C SER A 79 0.34 -7.96 -17.32
N ASP A 80 -0.80 -7.38 -16.98
CA ASP A 80 -1.75 -6.73 -17.89
C ASP A 80 -2.19 -5.39 -17.32
N GLU A 81 -2.98 -4.63 -18.08
CA GLU A 81 -3.48 -3.30 -17.72
C GLU A 81 -4.83 -3.32 -16.97
N SER A 82 -5.40 -4.50 -16.70
CA SER A 82 -6.82 -4.64 -16.30
C SER A 82 -7.03 -5.39 -14.99
N CYS A 83 -5.97 -5.73 -14.26
CA CYS A 83 -6.03 -6.50 -13.01
C CYS A 83 -6.79 -7.84 -13.15
N VAL A 84 -6.58 -8.54 -14.28
CA VAL A 84 -7.20 -9.84 -14.51
C VAL A 84 -6.55 -10.90 -13.63
N SER A 85 -7.35 -11.68 -12.91
CA SER A 85 -6.88 -12.63 -11.88
C SER A 85 -5.84 -13.63 -12.36
N ASP A 86 -5.92 -14.07 -13.62
CA ASP A 86 -5.02 -15.07 -14.18
C ASP A 86 -3.64 -14.51 -14.56
N ASN A 87 -3.50 -13.19 -14.57
CA ASN A 87 -2.28 -12.49 -14.95
C ASN A 87 -1.50 -11.93 -13.75
N GLN A 88 -1.70 -12.49 -12.56
CA GLN A 88 -0.95 -12.08 -11.38
C GLN A 88 0.55 -12.37 -11.56
N SER A 89 1.37 -11.36 -11.35
CA SER A 89 2.83 -11.45 -11.43
C SER A 89 3.47 -11.59 -10.05
N SER A 90 3.01 -10.81 -9.07
CA SER A 90 3.47 -10.89 -7.68
C SER A 90 2.43 -10.35 -6.71
N VAL A 91 2.54 -10.78 -5.45
CA VAL A 91 1.73 -10.26 -4.33
C VAL A 91 2.67 -9.74 -3.26
N PHE A 92 2.44 -8.50 -2.84
CA PHE A 92 3.13 -7.87 -1.73
C PHE A 92 2.15 -7.71 -0.57
N THR A 93 2.49 -8.21 0.61
CA THR A 93 1.62 -8.10 1.79
C THR A 93 2.38 -7.45 2.94
N LYS A 94 1.79 -6.41 3.52
CA LYS A 94 2.24 -5.78 4.76
C LYS A 94 1.24 -6.08 5.86
N LYS A 95 1.71 -6.66 6.96
CA LYS A 95 0.89 -7.01 8.13
C LYS A 95 1.25 -6.09 9.29
N LEU A 96 0.24 -5.41 9.80
CA LEU A 96 0.34 -4.48 10.92
C LEU A 96 -0.58 -4.93 12.05
N ASN A 97 -0.11 -4.86 13.28
CA ASN A 97 -0.93 -5.14 14.45
C ASN A 97 -1.05 -3.93 15.37
N THR A 98 -2.04 -3.96 16.26
CA THR A 98 -2.24 -2.98 17.32
C THR A 98 -2.28 -1.55 16.75
N LEU A 99 -3.23 -1.32 15.81
CA LEU A 99 -3.47 0.03 15.30
C LEU A 99 -3.97 0.92 16.44
N ASP A 100 -3.15 1.91 16.77
CA ASP A 100 -3.49 2.99 17.70
C ASP A 100 -3.92 4.21 16.88
N LEU A 101 -5.23 4.49 16.91
CA LEU A 101 -5.83 5.64 16.22
C LEU A 101 -5.74 6.86 17.12
N GLY A 102 -4.98 7.85 16.66
CA GLY A 102 -4.90 9.15 17.31
C GLY A 102 -6.19 9.98 17.17
N SER A 103 -6.20 11.12 17.83
CA SER A 103 -7.30 12.08 17.69
C SER A 103 -7.35 12.68 16.29
N PRO A 104 -8.52 13.11 15.80
CA PRO A 104 -8.63 13.83 14.54
C PRO A 104 -7.75 15.08 14.52
N THR A 105 -7.07 15.31 13.41
CA THR A 105 -6.25 16.49 13.16
C THR A 105 -6.51 17.00 11.75
N THR A 106 -5.97 18.17 11.39
CA THR A 106 -6.19 18.77 10.07
C THR A 106 -4.89 18.83 9.31
N THR A 107 -4.90 18.37 8.06
CA THR A 107 -3.77 18.50 7.14
C THR A 107 -3.57 19.94 6.68
N SER A 108 -2.44 20.23 6.04
CA SER A 108 -2.19 21.53 5.39
C SER A 108 -3.19 21.88 4.28
N GLN A 109 -3.95 20.90 3.80
CA GLN A 109 -5.00 21.05 2.79
C GLN A 109 -6.41 21.15 3.41
N ASN A 110 -6.51 21.42 4.71
CA ASN A 110 -7.76 21.50 5.48
C ASN A 110 -8.61 20.20 5.46
N GLN A 111 -7.95 19.05 5.28
CA GLN A 111 -8.62 17.75 5.35
C GLN A 111 -8.52 17.23 6.77
N ILE A 112 -9.62 16.77 7.35
CA ILE A 112 -9.62 16.10 8.65
C ILE A 112 -9.17 14.66 8.46
N ILE A 113 -8.18 14.25 9.23
CA ILE A 113 -7.58 12.92 9.20
C ILE A 113 -7.39 12.39 10.62
N ASN A 114 -7.21 11.09 10.76
CA ASN A 114 -6.66 10.51 11.98
C ASN A 114 -5.24 10.01 11.71
N GLU A 115 -4.29 10.38 12.56
CA GLU A 115 -2.99 9.73 12.61
C GLU A 115 -3.17 8.33 13.21
N PHE A 116 -2.39 7.36 12.75
CA PHE A 116 -2.32 6.07 13.42
C PHE A 116 -0.90 5.54 13.47
N LYS A 117 -0.64 4.72 14.47
CA LYS A 117 0.57 3.92 14.61
C LYS A 117 0.22 2.45 14.70
N ALA A 118 1.10 1.61 14.18
CA ALA A 118 0.95 0.17 14.29
C ALA A 118 2.33 -0.49 14.29
N ALA A 119 2.46 -1.64 14.92
CA ALA A 119 3.70 -2.42 14.82
C ALA A 119 3.67 -3.29 13.56
N VAL A 120 4.76 -3.32 12.83
CA VAL A 120 4.96 -4.22 11.69
C VAL A 120 5.14 -5.64 12.21
N THR A 121 4.31 -6.57 11.76
CA THR A 121 4.47 -7.98 12.11
C THR A 121 5.14 -8.78 11.02
N ASP A 122 4.93 -8.39 9.75
CA ASP A 122 5.59 -8.98 8.62
C ASP A 122 5.44 -8.10 7.38
N ILE A 123 6.37 -8.27 6.44
CA ILE A 123 6.28 -7.74 5.07
C ILE A 123 6.75 -8.85 4.15
N THR A 124 5.87 -9.35 3.28
CA THR A 124 6.18 -10.47 2.40
C THR A 124 6.04 -10.10 0.93
N LEU A 125 6.82 -10.76 0.08
CA LEU A 125 6.70 -10.77 -1.36
C LEU A 125 6.52 -12.21 -1.84
N GLU A 126 5.52 -12.46 -2.67
CA GLU A 126 5.23 -13.75 -3.30
C GLU A 126 5.27 -13.57 -4.82
N PRO A 127 6.26 -14.11 -5.53
CA PRO A 127 6.22 -14.18 -6.98
C PRO A 127 5.18 -15.21 -7.41
N LYS A 128 4.26 -14.83 -8.29
CA LYS A 128 3.17 -15.72 -8.76
C LYS A 128 3.57 -16.55 -9.99
N THR A 129 4.63 -16.17 -10.68
CA THR A 129 5.10 -16.87 -11.88
C THR A 129 6.57 -17.28 -11.78
N THR A 130 6.94 -18.35 -12.49
CA THR A 130 8.34 -18.80 -12.61
C THR A 130 9.23 -17.71 -13.23
N SER A 131 8.72 -16.93 -14.17
CA SER A 131 9.47 -15.82 -14.78
C SER A 131 9.86 -14.77 -13.75
N VAL A 132 8.92 -14.38 -12.87
CA VAL A 132 9.18 -13.41 -11.80
C VAL A 132 10.17 -13.97 -10.79
N SER A 133 9.98 -15.20 -10.30
CA SER A 133 10.90 -15.80 -9.33
C SER A 133 12.33 -15.97 -9.89
N THR A 134 12.45 -16.33 -11.18
CA THR A 134 13.75 -16.39 -11.85
C THR A 134 14.42 -15.02 -11.91
N SER A 135 13.69 -13.98 -12.25
CA SER A 135 14.21 -12.60 -12.30
C SER A 135 14.67 -12.11 -10.93
N LEU A 136 13.93 -12.40 -9.87
CA LEU A 136 14.30 -12.06 -8.49
C LEU A 136 15.58 -12.80 -8.05
N ASN A 137 15.73 -14.10 -8.41
CA ASN A 137 16.92 -14.88 -8.13
C ASN A 137 18.15 -14.36 -8.88
N LEU A 138 18.02 -14.06 -10.18
CA LEU A 138 19.12 -13.54 -10.99
C LEU A 138 19.65 -12.21 -10.50
N SER A 139 18.79 -11.41 -9.89
CA SER A 139 19.14 -10.10 -9.34
C SER A 139 19.58 -10.15 -7.88
N SER A 140 19.46 -11.29 -7.22
CA SER A 140 19.56 -11.36 -5.76
C SER A 140 18.69 -10.29 -5.08
N PHE A 141 17.44 -10.19 -5.53
CA PHE A 141 16.53 -9.13 -5.06
C PHE A 141 16.39 -9.16 -3.53
N CYS A 142 16.46 -8.00 -2.89
CA CYS A 142 16.55 -7.85 -1.43
C CYS A 142 17.78 -8.55 -0.79
N GLY A 143 18.83 -8.88 -1.55
CA GLY A 143 19.94 -9.68 -1.08
C GLY A 143 19.61 -11.16 -0.89
N LEU A 144 18.45 -11.60 -1.38
CA LEU A 144 17.96 -12.97 -1.25
C LEU A 144 18.12 -13.77 -2.54
N THR A 145 18.30 -15.08 -2.37
CA THR A 145 18.22 -16.10 -3.44
C THR A 145 17.28 -17.21 -2.98
N GLY A 146 16.77 -18.00 -3.92
CA GLY A 146 15.83 -19.08 -3.57
C GLY A 146 14.35 -18.67 -3.66
N TRP A 147 14.04 -17.59 -4.38
CA TRP A 147 12.67 -17.22 -4.70
C TRP A 147 11.96 -18.34 -5.44
N GLY A 148 10.82 -18.80 -4.89
CA GLY A 148 9.96 -19.81 -5.52
C GLY A 148 8.63 -19.19 -5.97
N SER A 149 8.13 -19.60 -7.15
CA SER A 149 6.78 -19.21 -7.59
C SER A 149 5.72 -19.75 -6.63
N GLY A 150 4.80 -18.91 -6.17
CA GLY A 150 3.76 -19.24 -5.20
C GLY A 150 4.27 -19.36 -3.75
N THR A 151 5.49 -18.92 -3.47
CA THR A 151 6.08 -18.97 -2.12
C THR A 151 6.22 -17.56 -1.55
N GLU A 152 5.55 -17.28 -0.44
CA GLU A 152 5.76 -16.05 0.32
C GLU A 152 7.18 -16.06 0.93
N THR A 153 7.88 -14.96 0.77
CA THR A 153 9.20 -14.73 1.37
C THR A 153 9.19 -13.40 2.13
N SER A 154 9.62 -13.42 3.40
CA SER A 154 9.70 -12.19 4.19
C SER A 154 10.81 -11.29 3.67
N VAL A 155 10.47 -10.00 3.51
CA VAL A 155 11.40 -8.93 3.13
C VAL A 155 11.45 -7.84 4.20
N ALA A 156 10.87 -8.09 5.37
CA ALA A 156 10.89 -7.17 6.50
C ALA A 156 12.33 -6.86 6.94
N GLY A 157 12.66 -5.58 7.09
CA GLY A 157 14.01 -5.10 7.44
C GLY A 157 15.03 -5.15 6.30
N LEU A 158 14.66 -5.63 5.10
CA LEU A 158 15.58 -5.74 3.98
C LEU A 158 15.53 -4.50 3.07
N THR A 159 16.65 -4.23 2.39
CA THR A 159 16.74 -3.23 1.33
C THR A 159 16.52 -3.91 -0.03
N CYS A 160 15.46 -3.52 -0.71
CA CYS A 160 15.05 -4.05 -2.00
C CYS A 160 15.14 -2.95 -3.05
N GLY A 161 16.22 -2.94 -3.80
CA GLY A 161 16.54 -1.84 -4.70
C GLY A 161 16.83 -0.54 -3.91
N SER A 162 16.03 0.51 -4.08
CA SER A 162 16.18 1.78 -3.34
C SER A 162 15.26 1.88 -2.11
N ILE A 163 14.47 0.86 -1.82
CA ILE A 163 13.52 0.86 -0.70
C ILE A 163 14.04 -0.03 0.41
N THR A 164 14.13 0.52 1.62
CA THR A 164 14.34 -0.28 2.84
C THR A 164 12.99 -0.44 3.52
N TYR A 165 12.56 -1.67 3.69
CA TYR A 165 11.32 -2.01 4.39
C TYR A 165 11.51 -1.95 5.91
N ASN A 166 10.45 -1.59 6.63
CA ASN A 166 10.43 -1.68 8.08
C ASN A 166 10.77 -3.11 8.55
N ALA A 167 11.53 -3.22 9.62
CA ALA A 167 11.74 -4.51 10.28
C ALA A 167 10.50 -4.93 11.08
N VAL A 168 10.45 -6.20 11.46
CA VAL A 168 9.44 -6.70 12.41
C VAL A 168 9.57 -5.94 13.72
N ASN A 169 8.46 -5.53 14.29
CA ASN A 169 8.30 -4.67 15.47
C ASN A 169 8.64 -3.18 15.27
N ASP A 170 9.08 -2.76 14.09
CA ASP A 170 9.17 -1.33 13.80
C ASP A 170 7.79 -0.68 13.86
N THR A 171 7.76 0.58 14.28
CA THR A 171 6.54 1.38 14.24
C THR A 171 6.30 1.87 12.82
N HIS A 172 5.13 1.53 12.27
CA HIS A 172 4.59 2.16 11.08
C HIS A 172 3.67 3.31 11.50
N SER A 173 3.95 4.50 11.00
CA SER A 173 3.13 5.70 11.22
C SER A 173 2.49 6.11 9.91
N ASP A 174 1.18 6.37 9.91
CA ASP A 174 0.43 6.77 8.73
C ASP A 174 -0.77 7.64 9.13
N ILE A 175 -1.44 8.20 8.15
CA ILE A 175 -2.69 8.95 8.33
C ILE A 175 -3.81 8.26 7.54
N ILE A 176 -5.01 8.37 8.05
CA ILE A 176 -6.20 7.82 7.41
C ILE A 176 -7.33 8.83 7.41
N GLN A 177 -8.02 8.94 6.30
CA GLN A 177 -9.26 9.69 6.14
C GLN A 177 -10.38 8.74 5.77
N ILE A 178 -11.57 9.00 6.28
CA ILE A 178 -12.81 8.42 5.77
C ILE A 178 -13.70 9.55 5.28
N ASN A 179 -14.37 9.37 4.15
CA ASN A 179 -15.32 10.36 3.67
C ASN A 179 -16.59 10.41 4.54
N SER A 180 -17.33 11.52 4.47
CA SER A 180 -18.56 11.75 5.26
C SER A 180 -19.60 10.63 5.10
N GLU A 181 -19.71 10.08 3.90
CA GLU A 181 -20.64 8.99 3.57
C GLU A 181 -20.16 7.62 4.04
N LYS A 182 -18.92 7.51 4.54
CA LYS A 182 -18.27 6.28 4.99
C LYS A 182 -18.17 5.20 3.91
N THR A 183 -18.06 5.61 2.66
CA THR A 183 -18.01 4.72 1.49
C THR A 183 -16.60 4.43 1.01
N PHE A 184 -15.65 5.33 1.28
CA PHE A 184 -14.23 5.10 0.98
C PHE A 184 -13.30 5.66 2.05
N ILE A 185 -12.08 5.13 2.08
CA ILE A 185 -10.96 5.66 2.86
C ILE A 185 -9.81 6.04 1.95
N ARG A 186 -8.93 6.94 2.44
CA ARG A 186 -7.63 7.29 1.86
C ARG A 186 -6.55 7.13 2.91
N LEU A 187 -5.35 6.74 2.49
CA LEU A 187 -4.16 6.66 3.33
C LEU A 187 -3.18 7.78 3.02
N GLY A 188 -2.20 7.97 3.86
CA GLY A 188 -1.18 8.99 3.72
C GLY A 188 -0.20 8.74 2.58
N ASN A 189 0.28 9.84 1.99
CA ASN A 189 1.35 9.81 1.02
C ASN A 189 2.70 9.80 1.73
N ILE A 190 3.31 8.64 1.87
CA ILE A 190 4.58 8.43 2.59
C ILE A 190 5.77 9.21 2.00
N THR A 191 5.69 9.66 0.73
CA THR A 191 6.76 10.45 0.13
C THR A 191 6.87 11.86 0.72
N ASN A 192 5.83 12.31 1.43
CA ASN A 192 5.73 13.62 2.06
C ASN A 192 5.65 13.52 3.60
N ALA A 193 6.42 12.63 4.20
CA ALA A 193 6.42 12.47 5.65
C ALA A 193 6.89 13.73 6.38
N ALA A 194 6.23 14.03 7.50
CA ALA A 194 6.67 15.07 8.44
C ALA A 194 7.86 14.56 9.27
N SER A 195 8.53 15.48 9.99
CA SER A 195 9.57 15.13 10.97
C SER A 195 9.06 14.20 12.09
N THR A 196 7.75 14.15 12.30
CA THR A 196 7.06 13.23 13.22
C THR A 196 6.95 11.81 12.68
N GLY A 197 7.34 11.55 11.42
CA GLY A 197 7.18 10.26 10.75
C GLY A 197 5.82 10.04 10.09
N TYR A 198 4.86 10.97 10.29
CA TYR A 198 3.55 10.89 9.62
C TYR A 198 3.57 11.55 8.25
N PRO A 199 2.84 11.00 7.26
CA PRO A 199 2.58 11.69 6.00
C PRO A 199 1.89 13.04 6.22
N LYS A 200 2.22 14.04 5.37
CA LYS A 200 1.60 15.38 5.42
C LYS A 200 0.36 15.51 4.55
N THR A 201 0.22 14.62 3.58
CA THR A 201 -0.85 14.65 2.59
C THR A 201 -1.41 13.25 2.40
N LEU A 202 -2.65 13.16 1.92
CA LEU A 202 -3.27 11.91 1.53
C LEU A 202 -2.87 11.50 0.11
N TYR A 203 -2.85 10.20 -0.16
CA TYR A 203 -2.87 9.70 -1.53
C TYR A 203 -4.21 10.02 -2.20
N THR A 204 -4.19 10.13 -3.51
CA THR A 204 -5.41 10.26 -4.31
C THR A 204 -6.17 8.94 -4.43
N GLN A 205 -5.50 7.82 -4.15
CA GLN A 205 -6.11 6.50 -4.22
C GLN A 205 -7.18 6.32 -3.13
N GLU A 206 -8.36 5.90 -3.55
CA GLU A 206 -9.50 5.61 -2.71
C GLU A 206 -9.69 4.10 -2.60
N TYR A 207 -10.03 3.65 -1.39
CA TYR A 207 -10.35 2.26 -1.08
C TYR A 207 -11.82 2.18 -0.67
N TYR A 208 -12.60 1.39 -1.36
CA TYR A 208 -14.04 1.23 -1.18
C TYR A 208 -14.37 -0.05 -0.41
N LYS A 209 -15.39 0.03 0.45
CA LYS A 209 -15.88 -1.09 1.24
C LYS A 209 -16.82 -1.99 0.47
#